data_d834ff10201c9eee8f2538b3c000215b
#
_entry.id   d834ff10201c9eee8f2538b3c000215b
#
_cell.length_a   1.000
_cell.length_b   1.000
_cell.length_c   1.000
_cell.angle_alpha   90.00
_cell.angle_beta   90.00
_cell.angle_gamma   90.00
#
_symmetry.space_group_name_H-M   'P 1'
#
loop_
_entity.id
_entity.type
_entity.pdbx_description
1 polymer ?
#
loop_
_entity_poly.entity_id
_entity_poly.type
_entity_poly.pdbx_seq_one_letter_code
_entity_poly.pdbx_strand_id
1 'polypeptide(L)'
;MQNPPPSQPPAASSGIGGLDPKVAAALSYIWIVGLIFFFIEKENRFVRFHAMQSVIFGIANTVIIVVLMVLTFILTIVMGIGGAMVGGALGLIVSLLGWLIWLLFVLVILAMLLGLVFAAVKAYQGQMYKLPFIGNMAEKIVNK
;
A
#
# COMPACT_ATOMS: atom_id res chain seq x y z
N MET A 1 -25.85 -47.93 14.97
CA MET A 1 -25.91 -46.43 15.02
C MET A 1 -24.69 -45.92 14.26
N GLN A 2 -24.93 -45.45 13.02
CA GLN A 2 -23.85 -44.81 12.22
C GLN A 2 -23.71 -43.40 12.72
N ASN A 3 -22.47 -43.01 13.16
CA ASN A 3 -22.17 -41.62 13.43
C ASN A 3 -22.40 -40.77 12.16
N PRO A 4 -23.08 -39.64 12.28
CA PRO A 4 -23.21 -38.73 11.13
C PRO A 4 -21.81 -38.33 10.67
N PRO A 5 -21.58 -38.21 9.34
CA PRO A 5 -20.30 -37.79 8.82
C PRO A 5 -19.91 -36.42 9.45
N PRO A 6 -18.63 -36.18 9.74
CA PRO A 6 -18.18 -34.89 10.27
C PRO A 6 -18.68 -33.77 9.34
N SER A 7 -19.34 -32.77 9.94
CA SER A 7 -19.79 -31.58 9.22
C SER A 7 -18.64 -30.99 8.45
N GLN A 8 -18.76 -30.97 7.12
CA GLN A 8 -17.80 -30.28 6.26
C GLN A 8 -17.70 -28.83 6.74
N PRO A 9 -16.48 -28.28 6.84
CA PRO A 9 -16.33 -26.84 7.07
C PRO A 9 -17.19 -26.08 6.06
N PRO A 10 -17.87 -24.99 6.46
CA PRO A 10 -18.69 -24.23 5.52
C PRO A 10 -17.84 -23.91 4.28
N ALA A 11 -18.37 -24.27 3.12
CA ALA A 11 -17.69 -24.01 1.85
C ALA A 11 -17.23 -22.56 1.85
N ALA A 12 -15.91 -22.36 1.70
CA ALA A 12 -15.34 -21.02 1.64
C ALA A 12 -16.16 -20.25 0.61
N SER A 13 -16.85 -19.18 1.06
CA SER A 13 -17.65 -18.34 0.17
C SER A 13 -16.78 -18.01 -1.04
N SER A 14 -17.21 -18.44 -2.23
CA SER A 14 -16.51 -18.17 -3.47
C SER A 14 -16.29 -16.66 -3.56
N GLY A 15 -15.04 -16.23 -3.71
CA GLY A 15 -14.71 -14.82 -3.85
C GLY A 15 -15.37 -14.22 -5.11
N ILE A 16 -15.15 -12.95 -5.33
CA ILE A 16 -15.72 -12.16 -6.43
C ILE A 16 -15.61 -12.92 -7.77
N GLY A 17 -16.76 -13.17 -8.42
CA GLY A 17 -16.78 -13.80 -9.74
C GLY A 17 -16.19 -15.21 -9.81
N GLY A 18 -16.20 -15.97 -8.71
CA GLY A 18 -15.63 -17.30 -8.65
C GLY A 18 -14.12 -17.36 -8.42
N LEU A 19 -13.47 -16.23 -8.21
CA LEU A 19 -12.04 -16.17 -7.84
C LEU A 19 -11.82 -16.76 -6.43
N ASP A 20 -10.68 -17.42 -6.23
CA ASP A 20 -10.23 -17.78 -4.91
C ASP A 20 -10.09 -16.51 -4.04
N PRO A 21 -10.63 -16.48 -2.80
CA PRO A 21 -10.54 -15.32 -1.92
C PRO A 21 -9.13 -14.80 -1.69
N LYS A 22 -8.13 -15.69 -1.70
CA LYS A 22 -6.72 -15.30 -1.53
C LYS A 22 -6.20 -14.55 -2.76
N VAL A 23 -6.58 -15.01 -3.95
CA VAL A 23 -6.24 -14.34 -5.21
C VAL A 23 -6.92 -12.98 -5.29
N ALA A 24 -8.22 -12.91 -4.96
CA ALA A 24 -8.96 -11.66 -4.94
C ALA A 24 -8.34 -10.66 -3.93
N ALA A 25 -7.99 -11.13 -2.72
CA ALA A 25 -7.35 -10.29 -1.71
C ALA A 25 -5.96 -9.80 -2.15
N ALA A 26 -5.16 -10.63 -2.83
CA ALA A 26 -3.87 -10.22 -3.36
C ALA A 26 -4.01 -9.20 -4.51
N LEU A 27 -4.92 -9.44 -5.44
CA LEU A 27 -5.21 -8.51 -6.55
C LEU A 27 -5.75 -7.17 -6.07
N SER A 28 -6.43 -7.13 -4.93
CA SER A 28 -6.95 -5.89 -4.35
C SER A 28 -5.85 -4.89 -3.98
N TYR A 29 -4.57 -5.30 -3.91
CA TYR A 29 -3.44 -4.39 -3.70
C TYR A 29 -3.06 -3.56 -4.94
N ILE A 30 -3.63 -3.85 -6.10
CA ILE A 30 -3.77 -2.87 -7.17
C ILE A 30 -4.92 -1.95 -6.74
N TRP A 31 -4.63 -0.76 -6.25
CA TRP A 31 -5.56 0.10 -5.50
C TRP A 31 -6.90 0.35 -6.19
N ILE A 32 -6.93 0.46 -7.53
CA ILE A 32 -8.17 0.58 -8.31
C ILE A 32 -8.99 -0.71 -8.21
N VAL A 33 -8.34 -1.87 -8.32
CA VAL A 33 -8.99 -3.19 -8.16
C VAL A 33 -9.49 -3.34 -6.72
N GLY A 34 -8.71 -2.90 -5.74
CA GLY A 34 -9.10 -2.87 -4.34
C GLY A 34 -10.35 -2.05 -4.09
N LEU A 35 -10.45 -0.88 -4.72
CA LEU A 35 -11.63 -0.03 -4.63
C LEU A 35 -12.88 -0.74 -5.21
N ILE A 36 -12.74 -1.33 -6.39
CA ILE A 36 -13.81 -2.09 -7.04
C ILE A 36 -14.23 -3.28 -6.17
N PHE A 37 -13.28 -4.05 -5.69
CA PHE A 37 -13.54 -5.23 -4.87
C PHE A 37 -14.20 -4.88 -3.54
N PHE A 38 -13.85 -3.78 -2.92
CA PHE A 38 -14.48 -3.33 -1.70
C PHE A 38 -15.99 -3.05 -1.88
N PHE A 39 -16.40 -2.50 -3.03
CA PHE A 39 -17.80 -2.20 -3.31
C PHE A 39 -18.60 -3.41 -3.78
N ILE A 40 -17.98 -4.33 -4.53
CA ILE A 40 -18.65 -5.49 -5.08
C ILE A 40 -18.75 -6.61 -4.04
N GLU A 41 -17.67 -6.87 -3.30
CA GLU A 41 -17.63 -7.92 -2.28
C GLU A 41 -18.32 -7.46 -1.00
N LYS A 42 -19.36 -8.17 -0.60
CA LYS A 42 -20.12 -7.86 0.63
C LYS A 42 -20.03 -8.96 1.68
N GLU A 43 -19.77 -10.20 1.25
CA GLU A 43 -19.86 -11.38 2.10
C GLU A 43 -18.50 -11.82 2.64
N ASN A 44 -17.46 -11.78 1.81
CA ASN A 44 -16.15 -12.25 2.20
C ASN A 44 -15.35 -11.16 2.95
N ARG A 45 -15.37 -11.23 4.27
CA ARG A 45 -14.66 -10.30 5.15
C ARG A 45 -13.15 -10.23 4.87
N PHE A 46 -12.53 -11.35 4.49
CA PHE A 46 -11.10 -11.40 4.20
C PHE A 46 -10.74 -10.53 2.98
N VAL A 47 -11.49 -10.69 1.89
CA VAL A 47 -11.29 -9.88 0.67
C VAL A 47 -11.57 -8.40 0.95
N ARG A 48 -12.68 -8.10 1.63
CA ARG A 48 -13.05 -6.72 1.99
C ARG A 48 -12.00 -6.04 2.86
N PHE A 49 -11.41 -6.77 3.79
CA PHE A 49 -10.35 -6.22 4.64
C PHE A 49 -9.11 -5.82 3.82
N HIS A 50 -8.60 -6.71 2.96
CA HIS A 50 -7.45 -6.40 2.12
C HIS A 50 -7.75 -5.33 1.08
N ALA A 51 -8.95 -5.34 0.50
CA ALA A 51 -9.41 -4.31 -0.41
C ALA A 51 -9.45 -2.91 0.26
N MET A 52 -10.05 -2.79 1.45
CA MET A 52 -10.08 -1.53 2.17
C MET A 52 -8.68 -1.09 2.62
N GLN A 53 -7.84 -2.04 3.08
CA GLN A 53 -6.46 -1.74 3.45
C GLN A 53 -5.66 -1.17 2.27
N SER A 54 -5.83 -1.72 1.06
CA SER A 54 -5.16 -1.23 -0.14
C SER A 54 -5.65 0.16 -0.55
N VAL A 55 -6.95 0.44 -0.43
CA VAL A 55 -7.52 1.77 -0.73
C VAL A 55 -6.97 2.83 0.22
N ILE A 56 -6.98 2.57 1.53
CA ILE A 56 -6.43 3.51 2.51
C ILE A 56 -4.94 3.72 2.27
N PHE A 57 -4.20 2.63 2.00
CA PHE A 57 -2.78 2.71 1.67
C PHE A 57 -2.54 3.54 0.41
N GLY A 58 -3.33 3.32 -0.64
CA GLY A 58 -3.23 4.06 -1.91
C GLY A 58 -3.47 5.56 -1.73
N ILE A 59 -4.51 5.94 -0.96
CA ILE A 59 -4.79 7.34 -0.65
C ILE A 59 -3.64 7.96 0.16
N ALA A 60 -3.24 7.31 1.25
CA ALA A 60 -2.15 7.80 2.11
C ALA A 60 -0.85 7.94 1.32
N ASN A 61 -0.51 6.93 0.51
CA ASN A 61 0.67 6.93 -0.35
C ASN A 61 0.63 8.07 -1.38
N THR A 62 -0.51 8.31 -2.02
CA THR A 62 -0.68 9.41 -2.98
C THR A 62 -0.44 10.76 -2.30
N VAL A 63 -1.02 10.99 -1.13
CA VAL A 63 -0.80 12.23 -0.36
C VAL A 63 0.68 12.39 -0.01
N ILE A 64 1.33 11.36 0.51
CA ILE A 64 2.75 11.40 0.85
C ILE A 64 3.61 11.69 -0.37
N ILE A 65 3.37 11.01 -1.51
CA ILE A 65 4.12 11.23 -2.75
C ILE A 65 3.96 12.67 -3.23
N VAL A 66 2.74 13.22 -3.25
CA VAL A 66 2.50 14.60 -3.68
C VAL A 66 3.23 15.59 -2.78
N VAL A 67 3.14 15.44 -1.46
CA VAL A 67 3.84 16.30 -0.51
C VAL A 67 5.36 16.22 -0.72
N LEU A 68 5.90 15.02 -0.78
CA LEU A 68 7.34 14.83 -1.00
C LEU A 68 7.79 15.35 -2.36
N MET A 69 6.99 15.19 -3.41
CA MET A 69 7.28 15.72 -4.76
C MET A 69 7.35 17.25 -4.74
N VAL A 70 6.40 17.92 -4.09
CA VAL A 70 6.41 19.38 -3.96
C VAL A 70 7.62 19.86 -3.15
N LEU A 71 7.90 19.22 -2.02
CA LEU A 71 9.05 19.55 -1.19
C LEU A 71 10.37 19.35 -1.96
N THR A 72 10.52 18.23 -2.65
CA THR A 72 11.72 17.92 -3.44
C THR A 72 11.89 18.92 -4.58
N PHE A 73 10.80 19.31 -5.24
CA PHE A 73 10.82 20.32 -6.30
C PHE A 73 11.31 21.67 -5.77
N ILE A 74 10.75 22.16 -4.65
CA ILE A 74 11.17 23.41 -4.01
C ILE A 74 12.65 23.34 -3.61
N LEU A 75 13.05 22.25 -2.95
CA LEU A 75 14.43 22.05 -2.52
C LEU A 75 15.40 22.00 -3.70
N THR A 76 15.02 21.35 -4.80
CA THR A 76 15.86 21.30 -6.02
C THR A 76 16.08 22.68 -6.61
N ILE A 77 15.03 23.52 -6.67
CA ILE A 77 15.16 24.90 -7.14
C ILE A 77 16.08 25.70 -6.18
N VAL A 78 15.80 25.68 -4.89
CA VAL A 78 16.56 26.44 -3.88
C VAL A 78 18.02 26.02 -3.87
N MET A 79 18.31 24.72 -3.84
CA MET A 79 19.68 24.20 -3.78
C MET A 79 20.40 24.31 -5.14
N GLY A 80 19.67 24.16 -6.26
CA GLY A 80 20.24 24.34 -7.59
C GLY A 80 20.67 25.79 -7.85
N ILE A 81 19.78 26.75 -7.58
CA ILE A 81 20.08 28.18 -7.72
C ILE A 81 21.12 28.61 -6.68
N GLY A 82 20.93 28.20 -5.41
CA GLY A 82 21.85 28.53 -4.32
C GLY A 82 23.26 27.97 -4.57
N GLY A 83 23.37 26.73 -5.00
CA GLY A 83 24.65 26.10 -5.36
C GLY A 83 25.34 26.80 -6.54
N ALA A 84 24.57 27.21 -7.57
CA ALA A 84 25.09 27.95 -8.71
C ALA A 84 25.56 29.37 -8.33
N MET A 85 24.84 30.05 -7.44
CA MET A 85 25.21 31.40 -6.96
C MET A 85 26.45 31.41 -6.05
N VAL A 86 26.56 30.40 -5.19
CA VAL A 86 27.71 30.28 -4.25
C VAL A 86 28.95 29.84 -5.00
N GLY A 87 28.83 28.94 -5.96
CA GLY A 87 29.94 28.44 -6.79
C GLY A 87 31.04 27.68 -5.99
N GLY A 88 32.08 27.28 -6.68
CA GLY A 88 33.25 26.62 -6.08
C GLY A 88 32.90 25.35 -5.27
N ALA A 89 33.72 25.08 -4.25
CA ALA A 89 33.55 23.88 -3.41
C ALA A 89 32.24 23.88 -2.59
N LEU A 90 31.80 25.05 -2.12
CA LEU A 90 30.53 25.16 -1.39
C LEU A 90 29.33 24.88 -2.28
N GLY A 91 29.35 25.36 -3.53
CA GLY A 91 28.29 25.02 -4.51
C GLY A 91 28.19 23.53 -4.78
N LEU A 92 29.33 22.83 -4.87
CA LEU A 92 29.35 21.37 -4.99
C LEU A 92 28.73 20.67 -3.76
N ILE A 93 29.06 21.13 -2.54
CA ILE A 93 28.49 20.56 -1.31
C ILE A 93 26.97 20.73 -1.29
N VAL A 94 26.46 21.92 -1.62
CA VAL A 94 25.00 22.18 -1.69
C VAL A 94 24.33 21.26 -2.71
N SER A 95 24.93 21.08 -3.88
CA SER A 95 24.40 20.18 -4.92
C SER A 95 24.39 18.71 -4.46
N LEU A 96 25.45 18.24 -3.80
CA LEU A 96 25.51 16.90 -3.24
C LEU A 96 24.44 16.65 -2.18
N LEU A 97 24.16 17.61 -1.32
CA LEU A 97 23.08 17.52 -0.34
C LEU A 97 21.70 17.36 -1.05
N GLY A 98 21.48 18.10 -2.13
CA GLY A 98 20.27 17.94 -2.96
C GLY A 98 20.11 16.51 -3.51
N TRP A 99 21.19 15.93 -4.01
CA TRP A 99 21.19 14.54 -4.48
C TRP A 99 20.91 13.53 -3.37
N LEU A 100 21.46 13.74 -2.17
CA LEU A 100 21.17 12.87 -1.02
C LEU A 100 19.70 12.91 -0.61
N ILE A 101 19.09 14.09 -0.61
CA ILE A 101 17.66 14.24 -0.31
C ILE A 101 16.81 13.51 -1.37
N TRP A 102 17.18 13.64 -2.65
CA TRP A 102 16.50 12.94 -3.73
C TRP A 102 16.63 11.42 -3.59
N LEU A 103 17.84 10.92 -3.25
CA LEU A 103 18.06 9.51 -3.00
C LEU A 103 17.22 8.99 -1.84
N LEU A 104 17.13 9.75 -0.74
CA LEU A 104 16.27 9.40 0.39
C LEU A 104 14.79 9.29 -0.02
N PHE A 105 14.33 10.22 -0.85
CA PHE A 105 12.97 10.17 -1.41
C PHE A 105 12.72 8.89 -2.20
N VAL A 106 13.64 8.51 -3.10
CA VAL A 106 13.56 7.26 -3.87
C VAL A 106 13.52 6.04 -2.94
N LEU A 107 14.35 6.02 -1.89
CA LEU A 107 14.36 4.91 -0.93
C LEU A 107 13.04 4.79 -0.16
N VAL A 108 12.41 5.91 0.21
CA VAL A 108 11.08 5.91 0.85
C VAL A 108 10.03 5.30 -0.07
N ILE A 109 9.99 5.70 -1.34
CA ILE A 109 9.04 5.13 -2.32
C ILE A 109 9.30 3.62 -2.48
N LEU A 110 10.55 3.21 -2.59
CA LEU A 110 10.91 1.80 -2.72
C LEU A 110 10.45 0.98 -1.51
N ALA A 111 10.66 1.50 -0.29
CA ALA A 111 10.20 0.85 0.93
C ALA A 111 8.67 0.71 0.98
N MET A 112 7.92 1.72 0.52
CA MET A 112 6.46 1.66 0.42
C MET A 112 6.00 0.60 -0.59
N LEU A 113 6.65 0.52 -1.76
CA LEU A 113 6.35 -0.51 -2.76
C LEU A 113 6.64 -1.93 -2.24
N LEU A 114 7.77 -2.12 -1.56
CA LEU A 114 8.10 -3.40 -0.94
C LEU A 114 7.07 -3.79 0.14
N GLY A 115 6.62 -2.83 0.95
CA GLY A 115 5.56 -3.04 1.92
C GLY A 115 4.23 -3.47 1.28
N LEU A 116 3.88 -2.87 0.14
CA LEU A 116 2.69 -3.23 -0.64
C LEU A 116 2.79 -4.66 -1.18
N VAL A 117 3.91 -5.00 -1.82
CA VAL A 117 4.17 -6.36 -2.35
C VAL A 117 4.14 -7.39 -1.22
N PHE A 118 4.79 -7.09 -0.10
CA PHE A 118 4.77 -7.96 1.08
C PHE A 118 3.34 -8.21 1.59
N ALA A 119 2.53 -7.17 1.69
CA ALA A 119 1.14 -7.29 2.12
C ALA A 119 0.30 -8.10 1.11
N ALA A 120 0.52 -7.93 -0.20
CA ALA A 120 -0.13 -8.74 -1.25
C ALA A 120 0.25 -10.23 -1.16
N VAL A 121 1.53 -10.54 -0.90
CA VAL A 121 2.00 -11.92 -0.70
C VAL A 121 1.35 -12.53 0.54
N LYS A 122 1.24 -11.77 1.64
CA LYS A 122 0.55 -12.23 2.87
C LYS A 122 -0.93 -12.50 2.62
N ALA A 123 -1.60 -11.66 1.84
CA ALA A 123 -2.98 -11.87 1.42
C ALA A 123 -3.12 -13.15 0.57
N TYR A 124 -2.22 -13.37 -0.38
CA TYR A 124 -2.19 -14.60 -1.17
C TYR A 124 -1.98 -15.86 -0.32
N GLN A 125 -1.22 -15.75 0.76
CA GLN A 125 -1.03 -16.82 1.75
C GLN A 125 -2.27 -17.04 2.64
N GLY A 126 -3.32 -16.25 2.49
CA GLY A 126 -4.53 -16.32 3.32
C GLY A 126 -4.39 -15.69 4.71
N GLN A 127 -3.38 -14.85 4.93
CA GLN A 127 -3.13 -14.21 6.21
C GLN A 127 -3.77 -12.82 6.24
N MET A 128 -4.52 -12.52 7.31
CA MET A 128 -5.02 -11.17 7.59
C MET A 128 -3.90 -10.28 8.14
N TYR A 129 -2.88 -10.02 7.31
CA TYR A 129 -1.77 -9.17 7.71
C TYR A 129 -2.21 -7.70 7.78
N LYS A 130 -2.04 -7.09 8.95
CA LYS A 130 -2.38 -5.69 9.19
C LYS A 130 -1.16 -4.82 8.98
N LEU A 131 -1.21 -3.94 7.99
CA LEU A 131 -0.21 -2.88 7.86
C LEU A 131 -0.27 -1.96 9.08
N PRO A 132 0.87 -1.46 9.59
CA PRO A 132 0.90 -0.54 10.72
C PRO A 132 -0.05 0.65 10.47
N PHE A 133 -0.84 1.04 11.48
CA PHE A 133 -1.84 2.10 11.46
C PHE A 133 -3.00 1.85 10.49
N ILE A 134 -2.74 1.52 9.22
CA ILE A 134 -3.71 1.35 8.13
C ILE A 134 -4.59 0.13 8.35
N GLY A 135 -4.00 -0.99 8.78
CA GLY A 135 -4.73 -2.24 9.02
C GLY A 135 -5.82 -2.09 10.08
N ASN A 136 -5.56 -1.34 11.14
CA ASN A 136 -6.55 -1.07 12.18
C ASN A 136 -7.71 -0.19 11.68
N MET A 137 -7.42 0.76 10.78
CA MET A 137 -8.45 1.59 10.14
C MET A 137 -9.31 0.76 9.19
N ALA A 138 -8.69 -0.06 8.35
CA ALA A 138 -9.40 -0.96 7.44
C ALA A 138 -10.34 -1.91 8.20
N GLU A 139 -9.86 -2.51 9.29
CA GLU A 139 -10.66 -3.42 10.12
C GLU A 139 -11.88 -2.70 10.74
N LYS A 140 -11.70 -1.50 11.26
CA LYS A 140 -12.83 -0.71 11.83
C LYS A 140 -13.91 -0.39 10.79
N ILE A 141 -13.52 -0.15 9.53
CA ILE A 141 -14.46 0.16 8.46
C ILE A 141 -15.21 -1.09 8.01
N VAL A 142 -14.51 -2.21 7.89
CA VAL A 142 -15.11 -3.48 7.44
C VAL A 142 -16.01 -4.12 8.48
N ASN A 143 -15.83 -3.81 9.77
CA ASN A 143 -16.63 -4.33 10.89
C ASN A 143 -17.89 -3.49 11.19
N LYS A 144 -18.10 -2.37 10.52
CA LYS A 144 -19.34 -1.57 10.60
C LYS A 144 -20.37 -2.09 9.62
#